data_fd7b95bb6d7c1fb36b07c48ad7a5db6f
#
_entry.id   fd7b95bb6d7c1fb36b07c48ad7a5db6f
#
_cell.length_a   1.000
_cell.length_b   1.000
_cell.length_c   1.000
_cell.angle_alpha   90.00
_cell.angle_beta   90.00
_cell.angle_gamma   90.00
#
_symmetry.space_group_name_H-M   'P 1'
#
loop_
_entity.id
_entity.type
_entity.pdbx_description
1 polymer ?
#
loop_
_entity_poly.entity_id
_entity_poly.type
_entity_poly.pdbx_seq_one_letter_code
_entity_poly.pdbx_strand_id
1 'polypeptide(L)'
;DASSPYRMLTSAHINKMAKSELIDFGAHTHNHPILSGLSLSDQKFEIDHSIEMVSQMAGVPCKTFAYPNGGDADYTPDTVRLLQDAKMIVTLATKLGLCDKDTPLMAYKRFGVGGDTDFKRGLYKMYKLPK
;
A
#
# COMPACT_ATOMS: atom_id res chain seq x y z
N ASP A 1 -13.87 -21.16 7.97
CA ASP A 1 -14.76 -21.17 9.12
C ASP A 1 -15.21 -19.72 9.43
N ALA A 2 -16.53 -19.52 9.57
CA ALA A 2 -17.12 -18.18 9.80
C ALA A 2 -16.72 -17.56 11.15
N SER A 3 -16.20 -18.35 12.07
CA SER A 3 -15.76 -17.95 13.42
C SER A 3 -14.27 -17.61 13.50
N SER A 4 -13.50 -17.81 12.43
CA SER A 4 -12.05 -17.53 12.45
C SER A 4 -11.77 -16.02 12.50
N PRO A 5 -10.91 -15.54 13.43
CA PRO A 5 -10.45 -14.15 13.46
C PRO A 5 -9.60 -13.77 12.24
N TYR A 6 -9.13 -14.76 11.48
CA TYR A 6 -8.32 -14.58 10.25
C TYR A 6 -9.14 -14.74 8.97
N ARG A 7 -10.44 -14.50 9.04
CA ARG A 7 -11.31 -14.62 7.88
C ARG A 7 -10.99 -13.58 6.82
N MET A 8 -10.75 -14.04 5.60
CA MET A 8 -10.53 -13.16 4.45
C MET A 8 -11.82 -12.40 4.08
N LEU A 9 -11.65 -11.18 3.55
CA LEU A 9 -12.77 -10.41 3.02
C LEU A 9 -13.36 -11.11 1.80
N THR A 10 -14.69 -11.11 1.70
CA THR A 10 -15.41 -11.56 0.50
C THR A 10 -15.65 -10.37 -0.42
N SER A 11 -15.95 -10.62 -1.71
CA SER A 11 -16.35 -9.57 -2.65
C SER A 11 -17.55 -8.75 -2.15
N ALA A 12 -18.50 -9.38 -1.45
CA ALA A 12 -19.62 -8.68 -0.83
C ALA A 12 -19.19 -7.71 0.28
N HIS A 13 -18.18 -8.08 1.08
CA HIS A 13 -17.59 -7.19 2.08
C HIS A 13 -16.90 -6.01 1.40
N ILE A 14 -16.09 -6.25 0.37
CA ILE A 14 -15.37 -5.21 -0.38
C ILE A 14 -16.36 -4.23 -1.00
N ASN A 15 -17.39 -4.74 -1.69
CA ASN A 15 -18.45 -3.90 -2.29
C ASN A 15 -19.21 -3.04 -1.26
N LYS A 16 -19.44 -3.58 -0.06
CA LYS A 16 -20.05 -2.82 1.03
C LYS A 16 -19.12 -1.72 1.55
N MET A 17 -17.84 -2.04 1.75
CA MET A 17 -16.83 -1.10 2.23
C MET A 17 -16.53 0.00 1.21
N ALA A 18 -16.47 -0.32 -0.08
CA ALA A 18 -16.24 0.63 -1.16
C ALA A 18 -17.33 1.72 -1.29
N LYS A 19 -18.54 1.46 -0.74
CA LYS A 19 -19.63 2.47 -0.67
C LYS A 19 -19.45 3.43 0.51
N SER A 20 -18.50 3.19 1.39
CA SER A 20 -18.20 4.07 2.53
C SER A 20 -17.22 5.15 2.11
N GLU A 21 -17.49 6.39 2.44
CA GLU A 21 -16.54 7.51 2.24
C GLU A 21 -15.32 7.45 3.18
N LEU A 22 -15.30 6.50 4.10
CA LEU A 22 -14.23 6.35 5.11
C LEU A 22 -13.19 5.30 4.72
N ILE A 23 -13.41 4.54 3.64
CA ILE A 23 -12.55 3.40 3.26
C ILE A 23 -12.16 3.54 1.80
N ASP A 24 -10.86 3.41 1.56
CA ASP A 24 -10.27 3.32 0.23
C ASP A 24 -9.49 2.02 0.09
N PHE A 25 -9.32 1.52 -1.15
CA PHE A 25 -8.60 0.31 -1.46
C PHE A 25 -7.37 0.62 -2.32
N GLY A 26 -6.21 0.10 -1.91
CA GLY A 26 -4.96 0.20 -2.65
C GLY A 26 -4.44 -1.15 -3.11
N ALA A 27 -3.63 -1.15 -4.17
CA ALA A 27 -2.98 -2.34 -4.71
C ALA A 27 -1.66 -2.63 -3.96
N HIS A 28 -1.21 -3.91 -4.04
CA HIS A 28 -0.03 -4.39 -3.31
C HIS A 28 0.68 -5.54 -4.05
N THR A 29 0.76 -5.46 -5.38
CA THR A 29 1.14 -6.53 -6.31
C THR A 29 0.13 -7.69 -6.34
N HIS A 30 0.26 -8.58 -7.33
CA HIS A 30 -0.63 -9.73 -7.48
C HIS A 30 -0.20 -10.89 -6.58
N ASN A 31 1.08 -11.26 -6.60
CA ASN A 31 1.64 -12.41 -5.87
C ASN A 31 2.56 -12.02 -4.70
N HIS A 32 2.61 -10.75 -4.34
CA HIS A 32 3.45 -10.23 -3.26
C HIS A 32 4.97 -10.49 -3.41
N PRO A 33 5.57 -10.41 -4.63
CA PRO A 33 7.02 -10.52 -4.77
C PRO A 33 7.74 -9.23 -4.36
N ILE A 34 9.03 -9.34 -4.03
CA ILE A 34 9.92 -8.19 -3.91
C ILE A 34 10.20 -7.67 -5.33
N LEU A 35 9.74 -6.46 -5.64
CA LEU A 35 9.74 -5.92 -6.99
C LEU A 35 11.16 -5.73 -7.57
N SER A 36 12.13 -5.32 -6.74
CA SER A 36 13.51 -5.11 -7.18
C SER A 36 14.19 -6.37 -7.70
N GLY A 37 13.72 -7.56 -7.32
CA GLY A 37 14.24 -8.85 -7.79
C GLY A 37 13.66 -9.35 -9.11
N LEU A 38 12.67 -8.64 -9.67
CA LEU A 38 11.97 -9.05 -10.88
C LEU A 38 12.48 -8.34 -12.13
N SER A 39 12.28 -8.96 -13.30
CA SER A 39 12.40 -8.28 -14.58
C SER A 39 11.40 -7.14 -14.70
N LEU A 40 11.68 -6.17 -15.57
CA LEU A 40 10.77 -5.02 -15.79
C LEU A 40 9.38 -5.45 -16.28
N SER A 41 9.31 -6.49 -17.12
CA SER A 41 8.05 -7.06 -17.60
C SER A 41 7.25 -7.70 -16.48
N ASP A 42 7.92 -8.43 -15.57
CA ASP A 42 7.25 -9.09 -14.44
C ASP A 42 6.79 -8.06 -13.40
N GLN A 43 7.60 -7.02 -13.13
CA GLN A 43 7.16 -5.90 -12.29
C GLN A 43 5.90 -5.24 -12.85
N LYS A 44 5.89 -4.97 -14.17
CA LYS A 44 4.73 -4.38 -14.84
C LYS A 44 3.49 -5.26 -14.72
N PHE A 45 3.63 -6.57 -14.93
CA PHE A 45 2.52 -7.53 -14.77
C PHE A 45 1.96 -7.50 -13.34
N GLU A 46 2.83 -7.60 -12.33
CA GLU A 46 2.45 -7.61 -10.90
C GLU A 46 1.72 -6.33 -10.49
N ILE A 47 2.18 -5.20 -10.98
CA ILE A 47 1.60 -3.88 -10.71
C ILE A 47 0.24 -3.75 -11.42
N ASP A 48 0.21 -3.87 -12.75
CA ASP A 48 -0.97 -3.62 -13.56
C ASP A 48 -2.12 -4.56 -13.18
N HIS A 49 -1.81 -5.87 -13.03
CA HIS A 49 -2.82 -6.87 -12.68
C HIS A 49 -3.43 -6.63 -11.29
N SER A 50 -2.62 -6.26 -10.31
CA SER A 50 -3.14 -5.93 -8.97
C SER A 50 -4.01 -4.68 -8.96
N ILE A 51 -3.64 -3.64 -9.72
CA ILE A 51 -4.43 -2.41 -9.87
C ILE A 51 -5.78 -2.72 -10.52
N GLU A 52 -5.77 -3.53 -11.58
CA GLU A 52 -6.98 -3.95 -12.28
C GLU A 52 -7.92 -4.73 -11.36
N MET A 53 -7.40 -5.74 -10.66
CA MET A 53 -8.17 -6.57 -9.74
C MET A 53 -8.80 -5.76 -8.60
N VAL A 54 -8.03 -4.86 -7.98
CA VAL A 54 -8.55 -3.98 -6.92
C VAL A 54 -9.62 -3.05 -7.46
N SER A 55 -9.41 -2.46 -8.63
CA SER A 55 -10.38 -1.56 -9.27
C SER A 55 -11.70 -2.29 -9.58
N GLN A 56 -11.63 -3.52 -10.11
CA GLN A 56 -12.79 -4.35 -10.40
C GLN A 56 -13.56 -4.72 -9.12
N MET A 57 -12.84 -5.15 -8.07
CA MET A 57 -13.46 -5.54 -6.80
C MET A 57 -14.09 -4.36 -6.05
N ALA A 58 -13.44 -3.21 -6.08
CA ALA A 58 -13.94 -2.00 -5.41
C ALA A 58 -15.02 -1.27 -6.22
N GLY A 59 -15.09 -1.49 -7.55
CA GLY A 59 -15.98 -0.78 -8.46
C GLY A 59 -15.57 0.67 -8.72
N VAL A 60 -14.35 1.07 -8.32
CA VAL A 60 -13.77 2.40 -8.53
C VAL A 60 -12.29 2.26 -8.91
N PRO A 61 -11.70 3.23 -9.64
CA PRO A 61 -10.29 3.17 -10.01
C PRO A 61 -9.38 3.12 -8.78
N CYS A 62 -8.50 2.12 -8.71
CA CYS A 62 -7.43 2.07 -7.73
C CYS A 62 -6.40 3.17 -8.00
N LYS A 63 -6.07 3.98 -7.00
CA LYS A 63 -5.18 5.15 -7.12
C LYS A 63 -3.99 5.10 -6.18
N THR A 64 -3.95 4.11 -5.30
CA THR A 64 -2.92 3.96 -4.27
C THR A 64 -2.26 2.60 -4.36
N PHE A 65 -0.99 2.55 -4.00
CA PHE A 65 -0.21 1.31 -4.02
C PHE A 65 0.67 1.22 -2.77
N ALA A 66 0.94 0.03 -2.29
CA ALA A 66 1.96 -0.20 -1.27
C ALA A 66 2.99 -1.19 -1.81
N TYR A 67 4.27 -0.92 -1.61
CA TYR A 67 5.32 -1.85 -2.01
C TYR A 67 5.33 -3.07 -1.09
N PRO A 68 5.41 -4.33 -1.61
CA PRO A 68 5.74 -5.49 -0.80
C PRO A 68 7.04 -5.27 -0.02
N ASN A 69 7.04 -5.55 1.27
CA ASN A 69 8.02 -5.12 2.26
C ASN A 69 8.18 -3.59 2.30
N GLY A 70 8.61 -2.96 1.22
CA GLY A 70 8.65 -1.51 1.05
C GLY A 70 9.85 -0.81 1.69
N GLY A 71 10.94 -1.53 1.95
CA GLY A 71 12.25 -0.96 2.27
C GLY A 71 12.94 -0.37 1.05
N ASP A 72 14.06 0.34 1.24
CA ASP A 72 14.78 1.03 0.16
C ASP A 72 15.33 0.08 -0.92
N ALA A 73 15.58 -1.17 -0.57
CA ALA A 73 16.09 -2.19 -1.48
C ALA A 73 14.98 -3.00 -2.18
N ASP A 74 13.71 -2.81 -1.83
CA ASP A 74 12.61 -3.65 -2.30
C ASP A 74 11.96 -3.17 -3.59
N TYR A 75 12.29 -1.97 -4.05
CA TYR A 75 11.83 -1.39 -5.31
C TYR A 75 12.93 -0.51 -5.93
N THR A 76 12.81 -0.22 -7.21
CA THR A 76 13.81 0.52 -8.00
C THR A 76 13.22 1.79 -8.61
N PRO A 77 14.04 2.70 -9.18
CA PRO A 77 13.54 3.83 -9.97
C PRO A 77 12.64 3.39 -11.15
N ASP A 78 12.89 2.22 -11.72
CA ASP A 78 12.04 1.66 -12.78
C ASP A 78 10.66 1.25 -12.23
N THR A 79 10.61 0.63 -11.05
CA THR A 79 9.36 0.36 -10.33
C THR A 79 8.55 1.63 -10.11
N VAL A 80 9.21 2.70 -9.69
CA VAL A 80 8.57 4.02 -9.48
C VAL A 80 7.99 4.56 -10.79
N ARG A 81 8.73 4.45 -11.91
CA ARG A 81 8.24 4.86 -13.24
C ARG A 81 7.00 4.06 -13.65
N LEU A 82 7.00 2.73 -13.48
CA LEU A 82 5.84 1.90 -13.79
C LEU A 82 4.59 2.35 -13.01
N LEU A 83 4.72 2.68 -11.74
CA LEU A 83 3.61 3.17 -10.90
C LEU A 83 3.13 4.57 -11.33
N GLN A 84 4.04 5.45 -11.75
CA GLN A 84 3.68 6.75 -12.32
C GLN A 84 2.94 6.60 -13.65
N ASP A 85 3.40 5.71 -14.54
CA ASP A 85 2.74 5.39 -15.81
C ASP A 85 1.35 4.78 -15.58
N ALA A 86 1.19 3.95 -14.55
CA ALA A 86 -0.09 3.41 -14.09
C ALA A 86 -0.99 4.46 -13.39
N LYS A 87 -0.56 5.74 -13.30
CA LYS A 87 -1.31 6.86 -12.71
C LYS A 87 -1.63 6.69 -11.23
N MET A 88 -0.75 6.04 -10.49
CA MET A 88 -0.85 6.03 -9.03
C MET A 88 -0.62 7.44 -8.47
N ILE A 89 -1.47 7.85 -7.55
CA ILE A 89 -1.37 9.18 -6.90
C ILE A 89 -0.34 9.13 -5.79
N VAL A 90 -0.34 8.06 -5.00
CA VAL A 90 0.58 7.89 -3.88
C VAL A 90 0.96 6.42 -3.72
N THR A 91 2.22 6.18 -3.38
CA THR A 91 2.69 4.85 -2.99
C THR A 91 3.27 4.86 -1.58
N LEU A 92 3.06 3.76 -0.86
CA LEU A 92 3.41 3.62 0.54
C LEU A 92 4.65 2.72 0.68
N ALA A 93 5.68 3.25 1.33
CA ALA A 93 6.86 2.50 1.75
C ALA A 93 6.77 2.14 3.24
N THR A 94 7.63 1.25 3.75
CA THR A 94 7.71 0.93 5.19
C THR A 94 8.73 1.78 5.94
N LYS A 95 9.20 2.85 5.32
CA LYS A 95 10.07 3.83 5.98
C LYS A 95 9.35 4.47 7.14
N LEU A 96 9.98 4.45 8.30
CA LEU A 96 9.46 5.12 9.49
C LEU A 96 9.62 6.63 9.37
N GLY A 97 8.57 7.39 9.63
CA GLY A 97 8.66 8.84 9.70
C GLY A 97 7.36 9.57 9.36
N LEU A 98 7.42 10.88 9.52
CA LEU A 98 6.37 11.80 9.07
C LEU A 98 6.55 12.12 7.60
N CYS A 99 5.44 12.35 6.91
CA CYS A 99 5.43 12.92 5.57
C CYS A 99 5.23 14.43 5.67
N ASP A 100 5.94 15.17 4.83
CA ASP A 100 5.83 16.61 4.66
C ASP A 100 5.62 16.95 3.18
N LYS A 101 5.63 18.25 2.85
CA LYS A 101 5.42 18.73 1.47
C LYS A 101 6.53 18.30 0.49
N ASP A 102 7.70 17.94 1.00
CA ASP A 102 8.86 17.54 0.21
C ASP A 102 9.00 15.99 0.12
N THR A 103 8.16 15.25 0.85
CA THR A 103 8.13 13.78 0.80
C THR A 103 7.63 13.30 -0.57
N PRO A 104 8.42 12.48 -1.30
CA PRO A 104 8.00 11.97 -2.60
C PRO A 104 6.69 11.20 -2.52
N LEU A 105 5.71 11.53 -3.38
CA LEU A 105 4.41 10.84 -3.45
C LEU A 105 4.53 9.33 -3.69
N MET A 106 5.63 8.91 -4.35
CA MET A 106 5.91 7.51 -4.65
C MET A 106 6.69 6.79 -3.53
N ALA A 107 6.83 7.37 -2.34
CA ALA A 107 7.54 6.75 -1.22
C ALA A 107 7.09 7.31 0.14
N TYR A 108 5.77 7.39 0.35
CA TYR A 108 5.22 7.88 1.62
C TYR A 108 5.62 6.97 2.78
N LYS A 109 6.08 7.62 3.83
CA LYS A 109 6.51 6.98 5.08
C LYS A 109 5.30 6.51 5.89
N ARG A 110 5.48 5.48 6.71
CA ARG A 110 4.43 4.90 7.55
C ARG A 110 4.91 4.64 8.97
N PHE A 111 3.96 4.60 9.90
CA PHE A 111 4.18 4.05 11.23
C PHE A 111 3.48 2.70 11.35
N GLY A 112 4.22 1.69 11.78
CA GLY A 112 3.64 0.40 12.15
C GLY A 112 2.98 0.51 13.52
N VAL A 113 1.72 0.07 13.61
CA VAL A 113 0.96 -0.05 14.86
C VAL A 113 0.58 -1.51 15.02
N GLY A 114 1.17 -2.18 16.03
CA GLY A 114 0.81 -3.56 16.38
C GLY A 114 -0.37 -3.60 17.35
N GLY A 115 -1.01 -4.78 17.49
CA GLY A 115 -2.14 -4.97 18.39
C GLY A 115 -1.81 -4.76 19.88
N ASP A 116 -0.53 -4.85 20.24
CA ASP A 116 0.04 -4.58 21.56
C ASP A 116 0.57 -3.15 21.74
N THR A 117 0.45 -2.32 20.70
CA THR A 117 0.97 -0.95 20.73
C THR A 117 0.07 -0.07 21.59
N ASP A 118 0.60 0.46 22.68
CA ASP A 118 -0.02 1.57 23.40
C ASP A 118 -0.11 2.78 22.47
N PHE A 119 -1.34 3.14 22.11
CA PHE A 119 -1.62 4.24 21.17
C PHE A 119 -1.00 5.58 21.64
N LYS A 120 -1.03 5.87 22.95
CA LYS A 120 -0.40 7.09 23.52
C LYS A 120 1.10 7.08 23.32
N ARG A 121 1.73 5.92 23.56
CA ARG A 121 3.17 5.74 23.37
C ARG A 121 3.56 5.80 21.89
N GLY A 122 2.69 5.29 21.01
CA GLY A 122 2.84 5.41 19.57
C GLY A 122 2.82 6.87 19.11
N LEU A 123 1.82 7.64 19.51
CA LEU A 123 1.74 9.08 19.24
C LEU A 123 2.96 9.84 19.78
N TYR A 124 3.38 9.57 21.02
CA TYR A 124 4.55 10.21 21.62
C TYR A 124 5.83 9.98 20.81
N LYS A 125 6.04 8.77 20.29
CA LYS A 125 7.15 8.45 19.38
C LYS A 125 7.08 9.26 18.09
N MET A 126 5.89 9.44 17.53
CA MET A 126 5.68 10.24 16.31
C MET A 126 6.06 11.70 16.51
N TYR A 127 5.73 12.29 17.67
CA TYR A 127 6.08 13.68 17.98
C TYR A 127 7.58 13.91 18.25
N LYS A 128 8.33 12.88 18.63
CA LYS A 128 9.77 12.97 18.92
C LYS A 128 10.68 12.63 17.75
N LEU A 129 10.14 12.26 16.59
CA LEU A 129 10.97 12.07 15.42
C LEU A 129 11.46 13.44 14.90
N PRO A 130 12.74 13.53 14.53
CA PRO A 130 13.24 14.74 13.87
C PRO A 130 12.41 15.03 12.63
N LYS A 131 12.04 16.27 12.47
CA LYS A 131 11.33 16.77 11.28
C LYS A 131 12.23 16.72 10.06
#